data_4d4cf079839e950c25a453b5672bd08e
#
_entry.id   4d4cf079839e950c25a453b5672bd08e
#
_cell.length_a   1.000
_cell.length_b   1.000
_cell.length_c   1.000
_cell.angle_alpha   90.00
_cell.angle_beta   90.00
_cell.angle_gamma   90.00
#
_symmetry.space_group_name_H-M   'P 1'
#
loop_
_entity.id
_entity.type
_entity.pdbx_description
1 polymer ?
#
loop_
_entity_poly.entity_id
_entity_poly.type
_entity_poly.pdbx_seq_one_letter_code
_entity_poly.pdbx_strand_id
1 'polypeptide(L)'
;DNNLFGKIPVVYAEVDQPDWEDVALLMDHYEMRISRMSDTNDYFGDPMLKSFGLSNLPSKDTVGKELNFSMEVDPDTGTAYHGDAEYLSWQQSIDSQKEEISNERHEIFSGASCPDLSFDNLIGIGDLSGVSREFMTIDAKIKATEQMEIFGPVVQRCEAIVQAGMANISH
;
A
#
# COMPACT_ATOMS: atom_id res chain seq x y z
N ASP A 1 -37.26 -13.68 34.53
CA ASP A 1 -36.26 -14.72 34.24
C ASP A 1 -35.11 -14.55 35.21
N ASN A 2 -34.79 -15.63 35.94
CA ASN A 2 -33.69 -15.60 36.90
C ASN A 2 -32.34 -15.77 36.13
N ASN A 3 -31.36 -14.95 36.49
CA ASN A 3 -30.01 -15.07 35.96
C ASN A 3 -29.37 -16.38 36.47
N LEU A 4 -29.30 -17.38 35.59
CA LEU A 4 -28.73 -18.70 35.88
C LEU A 4 -27.22 -18.69 36.15
N PHE A 5 -26.52 -17.62 35.77
CA PHE A 5 -25.07 -17.54 35.96
C PHE A 5 -24.66 -17.07 37.37
N GLY A 6 -25.59 -16.51 38.15
CA GLY A 6 -25.28 -15.94 39.48
C GLY A 6 -24.26 -14.79 39.45
N LYS A 7 -23.86 -14.37 38.23
CA LYS A 7 -22.92 -13.28 37.93
C LYS A 7 -23.45 -12.49 36.74
N ILE A 8 -23.01 -11.25 36.59
CA ILE A 8 -23.32 -10.46 35.41
C ILE A 8 -22.56 -11.06 34.21
N PRO A 9 -23.26 -11.63 33.20
CA PRO A 9 -22.61 -12.31 32.07
C PRO A 9 -22.11 -11.29 31.01
N VAL A 10 -21.43 -10.22 31.45
CA VAL A 10 -20.85 -9.20 30.60
C VAL A 10 -19.40 -9.03 31.01
N VAL A 11 -18.54 -9.10 30.02
CA VAL A 11 -17.11 -8.80 30.14
C VAL A 11 -16.82 -7.61 29.25
N TYR A 12 -16.20 -6.60 29.82
CA TYR A 12 -15.78 -5.40 29.14
C TYR A 12 -14.25 -5.38 29.06
N ALA A 13 -13.75 -5.06 27.89
CA ALA A 13 -12.34 -4.78 27.67
C ALA A 13 -12.21 -3.54 26.79
N GLU A 14 -11.26 -2.70 27.10
CA GLU A 14 -10.97 -1.47 26.38
C GLU A 14 -9.46 -1.35 26.20
N VAL A 15 -9.06 -0.88 25.04
CA VAL A 15 -7.70 -0.50 24.71
C VAL A 15 -7.72 1.00 24.44
N ASP A 16 -6.81 1.76 25.04
CA ASP A 16 -6.81 3.21 25.00
C ASP A 16 -6.60 3.75 23.57
N GLN A 17 -5.77 3.07 22.79
CA GLN A 17 -5.43 3.45 21.42
C GLN A 17 -5.44 2.23 20.50
N PRO A 18 -5.92 2.39 19.25
CA PRO A 18 -5.79 1.33 18.25
C PRO A 18 -4.33 1.15 17.82
N ASP A 19 -3.97 -0.06 17.45
CA ASP A 19 -2.60 -0.44 17.10
C ASP A 19 -1.98 0.34 15.93
N TRP A 20 -2.79 1.01 15.13
CA TRP A 20 -2.37 1.80 13.98
C TRP A 20 -2.36 3.32 14.21
N GLU A 21 -2.69 3.79 15.41
CA GLU A 21 -2.80 5.23 15.71
C GLU A 21 -1.52 5.99 15.37
N ASP A 22 -0.38 5.44 15.79
CA ASP A 22 0.92 6.08 15.58
C ASP A 22 1.34 6.14 14.10
N VAL A 23 0.80 5.29 13.27
CA VAL A 23 1.11 5.21 11.83
C VAL A 23 -0.02 5.68 10.92
N ALA A 24 -1.16 6.12 11.48
CA ALA A 24 -2.34 6.53 10.73
C ALA A 24 -2.03 7.60 9.68
N LEU A 25 -1.30 8.65 10.07
CA LEU A 25 -0.91 9.74 9.17
C LEU A 25 0.01 9.25 8.03
N LEU A 26 0.90 8.32 8.34
CA LEU A 26 1.83 7.74 7.36
C LEU A 26 1.08 6.82 6.37
N MET A 27 0.04 6.11 6.84
CA MET A 27 -0.86 5.33 5.98
C MET A 27 -1.62 6.22 4.99
N ASP A 28 -2.15 7.36 5.45
CA ASP A 28 -2.82 8.33 4.58
C ASP A 28 -1.87 8.87 3.50
N HIS A 29 -0.63 9.17 3.86
CA HIS A 29 0.39 9.60 2.91
C HIS A 29 0.73 8.53 1.89
N TYR A 30 0.90 7.29 2.33
CA TYR A 30 1.18 6.14 1.48
C TYR A 30 0.06 5.92 0.45
N GLU A 31 -1.20 5.93 0.88
CA GLU A 31 -2.36 5.79 -0.01
C GLU A 31 -2.44 6.91 -1.04
N MET A 32 -2.20 8.16 -0.61
CA MET A 32 -2.17 9.32 -1.50
C MET A 32 -1.06 9.22 -2.55
N ARG A 33 0.12 8.71 -2.18
CA ARG A 33 1.25 8.53 -3.12
C ARG A 33 0.96 7.45 -4.15
N ILE A 34 0.41 6.32 -3.73
CA ILE A 34 0.00 5.25 -4.66
C ILE A 34 -1.04 5.78 -5.66
N SER A 35 -2.04 6.50 -5.18
CA SER A 35 -3.06 7.10 -6.04
C SER A 35 -2.46 8.06 -7.06
N ARG A 36 -1.58 8.95 -6.63
CA ARG A 36 -0.89 9.89 -7.53
C ARG A 36 0.02 9.19 -8.53
N MET A 37 0.69 8.11 -8.12
CA MET A 37 1.50 7.31 -9.03
C MET A 37 0.63 6.64 -10.08
N SER A 38 -0.54 6.12 -9.70
CA SER A 38 -1.51 5.54 -10.64
C SER A 38 -2.03 6.58 -11.62
N ASP A 39 -2.50 7.74 -11.13
CA ASP A 39 -2.97 8.85 -11.98
C ASP A 39 -1.89 9.30 -12.98
N THR A 40 -0.67 9.37 -12.52
CA THR A 40 0.47 9.74 -13.35
C THR A 40 0.75 8.70 -14.43
N ASN A 41 0.72 7.42 -14.07
CA ASN A 41 0.89 6.34 -15.03
C ASN A 41 -0.25 6.31 -16.06
N ASP A 42 -1.48 6.57 -15.65
CA ASP A 42 -2.63 6.63 -16.55
C ASP A 42 -2.51 7.82 -17.51
N TYR A 43 -2.09 8.97 -17.00
CA TYR A 43 -1.93 10.18 -17.81
C TYR A 43 -0.79 10.05 -18.85
N PHE A 44 0.35 9.45 -18.47
CA PHE A 44 1.51 9.29 -19.34
C PHE A 44 1.61 7.92 -20.01
N GLY A 45 0.73 6.99 -19.69
CA GLY A 45 0.65 5.67 -20.33
C GLY A 45 0.22 5.75 -21.81
N ASP A 46 -0.53 6.80 -22.19
CA ASP A 46 -0.79 7.14 -23.58
C ASP A 46 0.27 8.14 -24.08
N PRO A 47 1.21 7.72 -24.94
CA PRO A 47 2.28 8.58 -25.39
C PRO A 47 1.73 9.76 -26.20
N MET A 48 1.98 10.98 -25.74
CA MET A 48 1.60 12.21 -26.44
C MET A 48 2.60 12.50 -27.54
N LEU A 49 2.10 12.64 -28.77
CA LEU A 49 2.88 13.06 -29.91
C LEU A 49 2.84 14.58 -30.05
N LYS A 50 3.99 15.22 -29.90
CA LYS A 50 4.19 16.63 -30.25
C LYS A 50 4.65 16.70 -31.69
N SER A 51 3.92 17.43 -32.53
CA SER A 51 4.27 17.55 -33.94
C SER A 51 4.25 19.00 -34.41
N PHE A 52 5.19 19.35 -35.27
CA PHE A 52 5.25 20.62 -35.96
C PHE A 52 5.22 20.38 -37.47
N GLY A 53 4.41 21.13 -38.23
CA GLY A 53 4.37 21.04 -39.70
C GLY A 53 3.86 19.71 -40.23
N LEU A 54 3.00 19.00 -39.48
CA LEU A 54 2.43 17.72 -39.89
C LEU A 54 1.26 17.94 -40.84
N SER A 55 1.33 17.36 -42.04
CA SER A 55 0.24 17.48 -43.02
C SER A 55 -0.87 16.44 -42.82
N ASN A 56 -0.58 15.30 -42.19
CA ASN A 56 -1.55 14.26 -41.90
C ASN A 56 -1.24 13.50 -40.63
N LEU A 57 -2.19 13.43 -39.70
CA LEU A 57 -2.15 12.54 -38.53
C LEU A 57 -2.74 11.18 -38.89
N PRO A 58 -1.97 10.09 -38.80
CA PRO A 58 -2.52 8.75 -39.03
C PRO A 58 -3.57 8.41 -37.97
N SER A 59 -4.61 7.64 -38.41
CA SER A 59 -5.64 7.15 -37.52
C SER A 59 -5.05 6.31 -36.36
N LYS A 60 -5.65 6.40 -35.18
CA LYS A 60 -5.19 5.67 -33.97
C LYS A 60 -5.07 4.15 -34.20
N ASP A 61 -5.90 3.59 -35.07
CA ASP A 61 -6.02 2.15 -35.31
C ASP A 61 -5.19 1.63 -36.50
N THR A 62 -4.36 2.47 -37.11
CA THR A 62 -3.57 2.08 -38.30
C THR A 62 -2.23 1.50 -37.89
N VAL A 63 -1.95 0.26 -38.30
CA VAL A 63 -0.65 -0.40 -38.16
C VAL A 63 0.28 0.12 -39.28
N GLY A 64 1.55 0.41 -38.92
CA GLY A 64 2.54 0.91 -39.89
C GLY A 64 2.33 2.38 -40.22
N LYS A 65 2.29 3.22 -39.20
CA LYS A 65 2.03 4.66 -39.35
C LYS A 65 3.20 5.37 -40.02
N GLU A 66 2.90 6.09 -41.10
CA GLU A 66 3.83 6.99 -41.73
C GLU A 66 3.45 8.44 -41.37
N LEU A 67 4.44 9.21 -40.89
CA LEU A 67 4.29 10.62 -40.61
C LEU A 67 4.84 11.43 -41.78
N ASN A 68 3.97 12.14 -42.51
CA ASN A 68 4.38 13.01 -43.60
C ASN A 68 4.50 14.45 -43.09
N PHE A 69 5.67 15.03 -43.26
CA PHE A 69 5.97 16.41 -42.90
C PHE A 69 5.99 17.29 -44.16
N SER A 70 5.33 18.43 -44.10
CA SER A 70 5.45 19.45 -45.14
C SER A 70 6.72 20.26 -44.93
N MET A 71 7.45 20.50 -46.03
CA MET A 71 8.56 21.43 -46.01
C MET A 71 7.99 22.81 -46.37
N GLU A 72 8.12 23.75 -45.44
CA GLU A 72 7.73 25.14 -45.65
C GLU A 72 9.00 25.99 -45.83
N VAL A 73 9.04 26.72 -46.95
CA VAL A 73 10.15 27.60 -47.26
C VAL A 73 9.69 29.03 -47.02
N ASP A 74 10.36 29.75 -46.18
CA ASP A 74 10.09 31.16 -45.96
C ASP A 74 10.41 31.95 -47.24
N PRO A 75 9.43 32.63 -47.84
CA PRO A 75 9.64 33.35 -49.10
C PRO A 75 10.62 34.55 -48.98
N ASP A 76 10.77 35.11 -47.78
CA ASP A 76 11.60 36.30 -47.58
C ASP A 76 13.08 35.96 -47.24
N THR A 77 13.30 34.84 -46.55
CA THR A 77 14.65 34.44 -46.11
C THR A 77 15.21 33.23 -46.86
N GLY A 78 14.39 32.51 -47.60
CA GLY A 78 14.76 31.25 -48.25
C GLY A 78 15.09 30.11 -47.33
N THR A 79 14.82 30.26 -46.02
CA THR A 79 15.09 29.23 -45.02
C THR A 79 14.02 28.14 -45.07
N ALA A 80 14.45 26.89 -45.23
CA ALA A 80 13.55 25.75 -45.21
C ALA A 80 13.33 25.29 -43.78
N TYR A 81 12.06 25.25 -43.37
CA TYR A 81 11.63 24.67 -42.08
C TYR A 81 11.16 23.24 -42.34
N HIS A 82 11.79 22.30 -41.69
CA HIS A 82 11.38 20.91 -41.69
C HIS A 82 10.42 20.65 -40.54
N GLY A 83 9.34 19.96 -40.81
CA GLY A 83 8.46 19.47 -39.75
C GLY A 83 9.18 18.43 -38.89
N ASP A 84 8.84 18.36 -37.63
CA ASP A 84 9.39 17.40 -36.66
C ASP A 84 8.26 16.80 -35.81
N ALA A 85 8.48 15.57 -35.35
CA ALA A 85 7.58 14.92 -34.44
C ALA A 85 8.37 14.17 -33.38
N GLU A 86 8.04 14.42 -32.15
CA GLU A 86 8.69 13.83 -30.97
C GLU A 86 7.62 13.29 -30.02
N TYR A 87 7.85 12.10 -29.52
CA TYR A 87 7.06 11.63 -28.39
C TYR A 87 7.50 12.34 -27.12
N LEU A 88 6.57 12.97 -26.44
CA LEU A 88 6.79 13.51 -25.12
C LEU A 88 6.94 12.35 -24.15
N SER A 89 8.17 11.97 -23.84
CA SER A 89 8.46 11.03 -22.78
C SER A 89 8.61 11.77 -21.46
N TRP A 90 7.89 11.30 -20.46
CA TRP A 90 8.05 11.84 -19.13
C TRP A 90 9.32 11.28 -18.47
N GLN A 91 10.22 12.17 -18.11
CA GLN A 91 11.52 11.81 -17.50
C GLN A 91 11.47 11.84 -15.97
N GLN A 92 10.35 11.56 -15.36
CA GLN A 92 10.31 11.47 -13.91
C GLN A 92 11.00 10.18 -13.45
N SER A 93 11.75 10.28 -12.36
CA SER A 93 12.44 9.16 -11.73
C SER A 93 11.43 8.19 -11.11
N ILE A 94 10.89 7.28 -11.90
CA ILE A 94 9.96 6.23 -11.46
C ILE A 94 10.61 5.39 -10.36
N ASP A 95 11.91 5.17 -10.43
CA ASP A 95 12.66 4.38 -9.47
C ASP A 95 12.71 5.06 -8.09
N SER A 96 12.90 6.39 -8.07
CA SER A 96 12.86 7.16 -6.81
C SER A 96 11.49 7.11 -6.14
N GLN A 97 10.40 7.18 -6.92
CA GLN A 97 9.05 7.06 -6.37
C GLN A 97 8.76 5.66 -5.82
N LYS A 98 9.21 4.62 -6.50
CA LYS A 98 9.08 3.24 -6.00
C LYS A 98 9.86 3.02 -4.71
N GLU A 99 11.07 3.56 -4.65
CA GLU A 99 11.90 3.48 -3.45
C GLU A 99 11.23 4.20 -2.26
N GLU A 100 10.67 5.39 -2.50
CA GLU A 100 9.96 6.16 -1.49
C GLU A 100 8.72 5.42 -0.97
N ILE A 101 7.88 4.86 -1.87
CA ILE A 101 6.73 4.04 -1.52
C ILE A 101 7.16 2.79 -0.72
N SER A 102 8.26 2.16 -1.11
CA SER A 102 8.80 0.99 -0.40
C SER A 102 9.28 1.34 1.00
N ASN A 103 9.94 2.48 1.16
CA ASN A 103 10.42 2.97 2.45
C ASN A 103 9.26 3.33 3.37
N GLU A 104 8.24 4.06 2.89
CA GLU A 104 7.04 4.36 3.68
C GLU A 104 6.30 3.11 4.13
N ARG A 105 6.17 2.13 3.24
CA ARG A 105 5.61 0.83 3.62
C ARG A 105 6.40 0.17 4.75
N HIS A 106 7.73 0.18 4.65
CA HIS A 106 8.58 -0.38 5.71
C HIS A 106 8.41 0.38 7.04
N GLU A 107 8.32 1.70 6.99
CA GLU A 107 8.10 2.54 8.18
C GLU A 107 6.72 2.28 8.82
N ILE A 108 5.66 2.05 8.02
CA ILE A 108 4.33 1.68 8.52
C ILE A 108 4.40 0.37 9.32
N PHE A 109 5.00 -0.68 8.75
CA PHE A 109 5.12 -1.96 9.45
C PHE A 109 5.98 -1.86 10.70
N SER A 110 7.10 -1.13 10.63
CA SER A 110 7.99 -0.91 11.77
C SER A 110 7.31 -0.09 12.87
N GLY A 111 6.64 1.00 12.53
CA GLY A 111 5.94 1.85 13.49
C GLY A 111 4.73 1.16 14.13
N ALA A 112 4.05 0.28 13.40
CA ALA A 112 2.98 -0.55 13.94
C ALA A 112 3.49 -1.76 14.76
N SER A 113 4.81 -1.96 14.86
CA SER A 113 5.44 -3.15 15.49
C SER A 113 4.93 -4.46 14.88
N CYS A 114 4.67 -4.46 13.59
CA CYS A 114 4.22 -5.62 12.81
C CYS A 114 5.29 -6.06 11.83
N PRO A 115 5.62 -7.36 11.74
CA PRO A 115 6.53 -7.84 10.70
C PRO A 115 5.87 -7.79 9.33
N ASP A 116 6.58 -7.31 8.31
CA ASP A 116 6.12 -7.43 6.93
C ASP A 116 6.29 -8.88 6.44
N LEU A 117 5.22 -9.66 6.51
CA LEU A 117 5.15 -11.05 6.05
C LEU A 117 4.64 -11.16 4.61
N SER A 118 4.83 -10.13 3.79
CA SER A 118 4.51 -10.20 2.36
C SER A 118 5.33 -11.28 1.67
N PHE A 119 4.76 -11.84 0.60
CA PHE A 119 5.38 -12.97 -0.12
C PHE A 119 6.79 -12.65 -0.62
N ASP A 120 7.02 -11.43 -1.09
CA ASP A 120 8.32 -10.98 -1.59
C ASP A 120 9.39 -10.97 -0.49
N ASN A 121 9.04 -10.57 0.72
CA ASN A 121 9.93 -10.63 1.88
C ASN A 121 10.14 -12.07 2.36
N LEU A 122 9.12 -12.93 2.25
CA LEU A 122 9.22 -14.34 2.66
C LEU A 122 10.11 -15.17 1.73
N ILE A 123 10.21 -14.84 0.43
CA ILE A 123 11.11 -15.54 -0.51
C ILE A 123 12.57 -15.44 -0.04
N GLY A 124 12.98 -14.26 0.45
CA GLY A 124 14.33 -14.06 0.99
C GLY A 124 14.59 -14.77 2.33
N ILE A 125 13.54 -15.24 3.02
CA ILE A 125 13.60 -15.85 4.33
C ILE A 125 13.80 -17.38 4.25
N GLY A 126 13.63 -17.98 3.07
CA GLY A 126 13.70 -19.45 2.87
C GLY A 126 14.96 -20.10 3.43
N ASP A 127 16.08 -19.43 3.33
CA ASP A 127 17.41 -19.91 3.77
C ASP A 127 17.79 -19.48 5.20
N LEU A 128 16.93 -18.72 5.91
CA LEU A 128 17.21 -18.27 7.26
C LEU A 128 17.03 -19.38 8.29
N SER A 129 17.92 -19.42 9.28
CA SER A 129 17.81 -20.32 10.44
C SER A 129 16.53 -20.04 11.24
N GLY A 130 16.06 -21.04 11.99
CA GLY A 130 14.90 -20.86 12.88
C GLY A 130 15.04 -19.69 13.86
N VAL A 131 16.24 -19.46 14.37
CA VAL A 131 16.56 -18.34 15.27
C VAL A 131 16.40 -16.99 14.56
N SER A 132 16.87 -16.85 13.32
CA SER A 132 16.71 -15.62 12.56
C SER A 132 15.24 -15.30 12.30
N ARG A 133 14.42 -16.30 11.99
CA ARG A 133 12.97 -16.14 11.84
C ARG A 133 12.29 -15.68 13.14
N GLU A 134 12.78 -16.16 14.27
CA GLU A 134 12.27 -15.76 15.57
C GLU A 134 12.56 -14.29 15.88
N PHE A 135 13.75 -13.81 15.51
CA PHE A 135 14.11 -12.40 15.66
C PHE A 135 13.24 -11.47 14.81
N MET A 136 12.82 -11.89 13.60
CA MET A 136 11.95 -11.08 12.74
C MET A 136 10.54 -10.85 13.32
N THR A 137 10.13 -11.71 14.26
CA THR A 137 8.81 -11.60 14.90
C THR A 137 8.88 -11.09 16.34
N ILE A 138 10.04 -10.61 16.78
CA ILE A 138 10.24 -10.24 18.20
C ILE A 138 9.35 -9.08 18.60
N ASP A 139 9.22 -8.05 17.77
CA ASP A 139 8.41 -6.87 18.04
C ASP A 139 6.94 -7.24 18.16
N ALA A 140 6.44 -8.08 17.25
CA ALA A 140 5.07 -8.60 17.31
C ALA A 140 4.83 -9.46 18.57
N LYS A 141 5.85 -10.23 19.03
CA LYS A 141 5.75 -11.00 20.27
C LYS A 141 5.70 -10.10 21.51
N ILE A 142 6.50 -9.04 21.53
CA ILE A 142 6.48 -8.05 22.61
C ILE A 142 5.10 -7.42 22.68
N LYS A 143 4.59 -6.92 21.57
CA LYS A 143 3.25 -6.32 21.47
C LYS A 143 2.14 -7.30 21.88
N ALA A 144 2.22 -8.55 21.45
CA ALA A 144 1.26 -9.58 21.86
C ALA A 144 1.31 -9.85 23.36
N THR A 145 2.51 -9.76 23.99
CA THR A 145 2.66 -9.92 25.44
C THR A 145 2.00 -8.76 26.18
N GLU A 146 2.20 -7.52 25.72
CA GLU A 146 1.55 -6.33 26.28
C GLU A 146 0.02 -6.42 26.18
N GLN A 147 -0.50 -6.86 25.03
CA GLN A 147 -1.93 -7.09 24.85
C GLN A 147 -2.47 -8.20 25.75
N MET A 148 -1.68 -9.25 26.03
CA MET A 148 -2.09 -10.31 26.95
C MET A 148 -2.28 -9.80 28.39
N GLU A 149 -1.58 -8.76 28.81
CA GLU A 149 -1.82 -8.15 30.13
C GLU A 149 -3.22 -7.54 30.23
N ILE A 150 -3.74 -6.99 29.13
CA ILE A 150 -5.09 -6.40 29.05
C ILE A 150 -6.15 -7.50 28.88
N PHE A 151 -5.97 -8.37 27.91
CA PHE A 151 -6.97 -9.38 27.52
C PHE A 151 -6.92 -10.66 28.37
N GLY A 152 -5.83 -10.98 29.05
CA GLY A 152 -5.71 -12.15 29.89
C GLY A 152 -6.77 -12.20 30.99
N PRO A 153 -6.96 -11.14 31.81
CA PRO A 153 -8.03 -11.08 32.80
C PRO A 153 -9.43 -11.17 32.20
N VAL A 154 -9.64 -10.68 30.97
CA VAL A 154 -10.91 -10.76 30.23
C VAL A 154 -11.26 -12.20 29.92
N VAL A 155 -10.30 -12.98 29.39
CA VAL A 155 -10.45 -14.41 29.10
C VAL A 155 -10.79 -15.18 30.37
N GLN A 156 -10.03 -14.96 31.46
CA GLN A 156 -10.28 -15.60 32.75
C GLN A 156 -11.68 -15.29 33.30
N ARG A 157 -12.15 -14.07 33.12
CA ARG A 157 -13.52 -13.68 33.51
C ARG A 157 -14.58 -14.37 32.66
N CYS A 158 -14.34 -14.51 31.36
CA CYS A 158 -15.23 -15.28 30.47
C CYS A 158 -15.30 -16.73 30.92
N GLU A 159 -14.19 -17.39 31.20
CA GLU A 159 -14.14 -18.77 31.70
C GLU A 159 -14.89 -18.92 33.02
N ALA A 160 -14.69 -18.00 33.97
CA ALA A 160 -15.36 -18.02 35.24
C ALA A 160 -16.88 -17.84 35.14
N ILE A 161 -17.37 -17.10 34.14
CA ILE A 161 -18.81 -16.95 33.86
C ILE A 161 -19.37 -18.26 33.28
N VAL A 162 -18.67 -18.85 32.31
CA VAL A 162 -19.08 -20.12 31.68
C VAL A 162 -19.14 -21.24 32.72
N GLN A 163 -18.12 -21.37 33.56
CA GLN A 163 -18.08 -22.37 34.63
C GLN A 163 -19.25 -22.19 35.62
N ALA A 164 -19.54 -20.94 36.01
CA ALA A 164 -20.66 -20.66 36.89
C ALA A 164 -22.02 -21.04 36.27
N GLY A 165 -22.20 -20.76 34.95
CA GLY A 165 -23.39 -21.16 34.21
C GLY A 165 -23.53 -22.68 34.14
N MET A 166 -22.46 -23.39 33.83
CA MET A 166 -22.44 -24.86 33.73
C MET A 166 -22.77 -25.50 35.10
N ALA A 167 -22.23 -24.99 36.20
CA ALA A 167 -22.50 -25.49 37.53
C ALA A 167 -23.97 -25.36 37.93
N ASN A 168 -24.65 -24.28 37.49
CA ASN A 168 -26.06 -24.04 37.81
C ASN A 168 -27.02 -24.81 36.88
N ILE A 169 -26.59 -25.26 35.70
CA ILE A 169 -27.41 -26.08 34.79
C ILE A 169 -27.32 -27.56 35.13
N SER A 170 -26.24 -27.98 35.77
CA SER A 170 -25.97 -29.39 36.14
C SER A 170 -26.72 -29.82 37.41
N HIS A 171 -27.43 -28.93 38.05
CA HIS A 171 -28.35 -29.17 39.17
C HIS A 171 -29.79 -29.02 38.75
#